data_8998226cbc21062760d8495d68a10b86
#
_entry.id   8998226cbc21062760d8495d68a10b86
#
_cell.length_a   1.000
_cell.length_b   1.000
_cell.length_c   1.000
_cell.angle_alpha   90.00
_cell.angle_beta   90.00
_cell.angle_gamma   90.00
#
_symmetry.space_group_name_H-M   'P 1'
#
loop_
_entity.id
_entity.type
_entity.pdbx_description
1 polymer ?
#
loop_
_entity_poly.entity_id
_entity_poly.type
_entity_poly.pdbx_seq_one_letter_code
_entity_poly.pdbx_strand_id
1 'polypeptide(L)'
;MAWFRKDKKPLKARKNKREVPADVFEQCPGCGEVLYRERLARSLNVCESCGHHLRISAEGYLSILLDPGSFEELDGDLRASDPLEFADVKHYTNRIATAESSGRSEAVVTAAGRLDGIEIAIAAMDFSFIGGSMGSVVGEKITRACRLALQRSAPFVIVSQSGGARMQEGIYSLMQMAKTSTVLGRLHEASLPFISVLTNPTTGGVTASHSMLGDVNLAEPNALIGFTGPRVIEETIKQELPEGFQRSEFQLEHGMVDLVVDRRDLKETVAVILRHQLAGWTE
;
A
#
# COMPACT_ATOMS: atom_id res chain seq x y z
N MET A 1 -72.03 -20.55 11.38
CA MET A 1 -71.32 -20.11 12.59
C MET A 1 -69.95 -19.63 12.18
N ALA A 2 -69.77 -18.32 11.99
CA ALA A 2 -68.53 -17.68 11.57
C ALA A 2 -68.10 -16.67 12.68
N TRP A 3 -67.42 -17.20 13.66
CA TRP A 3 -66.87 -16.39 14.76
C TRP A 3 -65.37 -16.67 14.83
N PHE A 4 -64.57 -15.55 14.88
CA PHE A 4 -63.10 -15.47 14.87
C PHE A 4 -62.44 -15.24 13.52
N ARG A 5 -62.74 -14.12 12.82
CA ARG A 5 -61.78 -13.43 12.02
C ARG A 5 -61.43 -12.09 12.70
N LYS A 6 -60.33 -12.05 13.48
CA LYS A 6 -59.70 -10.79 13.86
C LYS A 6 -58.95 -10.25 12.66
N ASP A 7 -59.45 -9.20 12.05
CA ASP A 7 -58.73 -8.41 11.08
C ASP A 7 -57.48 -7.82 11.76
N LYS A 8 -56.31 -8.42 11.48
CA LYS A 8 -55.05 -7.84 11.87
C LYS A 8 -54.82 -6.61 11.00
N LYS A 9 -55.05 -5.40 11.56
CA LYS A 9 -54.65 -4.16 10.92
C LYS A 9 -53.17 -4.25 10.60
N PRO A 10 -52.71 -3.96 9.35
CA PRO A 10 -51.30 -3.96 9.01
C PRO A 10 -50.61 -2.94 9.93
N LEU A 11 -49.51 -3.37 10.57
CA LEU A 11 -48.64 -2.51 11.36
C LEU A 11 -48.15 -1.38 10.44
N LYS A 12 -48.57 -0.14 10.72
CA LYS A 12 -48.03 1.03 10.02
C LYS A 12 -46.52 1.06 10.25
N ALA A 13 -45.73 0.91 9.19
CA ALA A 13 -44.30 1.07 9.21
C ALA A 13 -43.97 2.42 9.86
N ARG A 14 -43.16 2.41 10.91
CA ARG A 14 -42.68 3.65 11.56
C ARG A 14 -42.01 4.52 10.51
N LYS A 15 -42.53 5.73 10.31
CA LYS A 15 -42.07 6.74 9.35
C LYS A 15 -40.68 7.33 9.63
N ASN A 16 -39.95 6.80 10.60
CA ASN A 16 -38.58 7.21 10.95
C ASN A 16 -37.62 6.01 10.83
N LYS A 17 -37.46 5.46 9.61
CA LYS A 17 -36.18 4.87 9.30
C LYS A 17 -35.17 6.02 9.20
N ARG A 18 -34.31 6.17 10.19
CA ARG A 18 -33.08 6.94 10.01
C ARG A 18 -32.38 6.30 8.83
N GLU A 19 -32.26 6.99 7.71
CA GLU A 19 -31.39 6.58 6.64
C GLU A 19 -29.98 6.59 7.24
N VAL A 20 -29.41 5.41 7.39
CA VAL A 20 -28.00 5.27 7.76
C VAL A 20 -27.23 5.68 6.52
N PRO A 21 -26.37 6.70 6.57
CA PRO A 21 -25.56 7.09 5.42
C PRO A 21 -24.83 5.87 4.88
N ALA A 22 -24.77 5.72 3.54
CA ALA A 22 -24.15 4.58 2.87
C ALA A 22 -22.69 4.35 3.28
N ASP A 23 -22.04 5.41 3.78
CA ASP A 23 -20.61 5.41 4.14
C ASP A 23 -20.29 4.99 5.59
N VAL A 24 -21.29 4.58 6.37
CA VAL A 24 -21.07 4.23 7.80
C VAL A 24 -20.57 2.80 7.99
N PHE A 25 -20.90 1.91 7.06
CA PHE A 25 -20.54 0.50 7.13
C PHE A 25 -19.76 0.06 5.90
N GLU A 26 -18.88 -0.93 6.12
CA GLU A 26 -18.11 -1.59 5.08
C GLU A 26 -18.17 -3.09 5.28
N GLN A 27 -18.24 -3.87 4.20
CA GLN A 27 -18.24 -5.33 4.29
C GLN A 27 -16.81 -5.85 4.18
N CYS A 28 -16.40 -6.68 5.13
CA CYS A 28 -15.10 -7.33 5.08
C CYS A 28 -15.01 -8.27 3.88
N PRO A 29 -14.06 -8.11 2.96
CA PRO A 29 -13.93 -9.00 1.82
C PRO A 29 -13.40 -10.40 2.20
N GLY A 30 -12.83 -10.56 3.41
CA GLY A 30 -12.32 -11.83 3.91
C GLY A 30 -13.40 -12.74 4.51
N CYS A 31 -14.31 -12.19 5.33
CA CYS A 31 -15.31 -12.99 6.05
C CYS A 31 -16.77 -12.56 5.81
N GLY A 32 -17.00 -11.48 5.05
CA GLY A 32 -18.35 -10.98 4.77
C GLY A 32 -19.00 -10.21 5.95
N GLU A 33 -18.35 -10.07 7.09
CA GLU A 33 -18.84 -9.30 8.24
C GLU A 33 -19.07 -7.84 7.88
N VAL A 34 -20.15 -7.25 8.40
CA VAL A 34 -20.45 -5.82 8.24
C VAL A 34 -19.76 -5.04 9.34
N LEU A 35 -18.78 -4.24 8.95
CA LEU A 35 -17.91 -3.49 9.84
C LEU A 35 -18.35 -2.03 9.94
N TYR A 36 -18.37 -1.48 11.15
CA TYR A 36 -18.57 -0.06 11.39
C TYR A 36 -17.25 0.69 11.13
N ARG A 37 -17.24 1.63 10.18
CA ARG A 37 -15.99 2.28 9.72
C ARG A 37 -15.20 2.98 10.82
N GLU A 38 -15.87 3.61 11.79
CA GLU A 38 -15.18 4.26 12.91
C GLU A 38 -14.46 3.24 13.80
N ARG A 39 -15.07 2.06 14.02
CA ARG A 39 -14.42 0.96 14.76
C ARG A 39 -13.28 0.36 13.96
N LEU A 40 -13.50 0.18 12.66
CA LEU A 40 -12.47 -0.31 11.73
C LEU A 40 -11.26 0.62 11.68
N ALA A 41 -11.47 1.94 11.68
CA ALA A 41 -10.37 2.91 11.74
C ALA A 41 -9.56 2.80 13.05
N ARG A 42 -10.21 2.53 14.19
CA ARG A 42 -9.52 2.31 15.48
C ARG A 42 -8.67 1.03 15.49
N SER A 43 -9.06 0.01 14.73
CA SER A 43 -8.29 -1.22 14.53
C SER A 43 -7.29 -1.12 13.36
N LEU A 44 -6.96 0.09 12.90
CA LEU A 44 -6.08 0.37 11.76
C LEU A 44 -6.55 -0.31 10.46
N ASN A 45 -7.86 -0.40 10.26
CA ASN A 45 -8.49 -1.09 9.13
C ASN A 45 -8.14 -2.61 9.05
N VAL A 46 -7.95 -3.24 10.19
CA VAL A 46 -7.87 -4.70 10.34
C VAL A 46 -9.21 -5.22 10.83
N CYS A 47 -9.79 -6.20 10.16
CA CYS A 47 -11.04 -6.83 10.57
C CYS A 47 -10.86 -7.57 11.89
N GLU A 48 -11.60 -7.20 12.92
CA GLU A 48 -11.49 -7.83 14.24
C GLU A 48 -12.00 -9.28 14.25
N SER A 49 -12.87 -9.66 13.29
CA SER A 49 -13.45 -11.00 13.21
C SER A 49 -12.54 -12.02 12.54
N CYS A 50 -11.78 -11.63 11.51
CA CYS A 50 -10.97 -12.58 10.73
C CYS A 50 -9.52 -12.13 10.50
N GLY A 51 -9.11 -10.97 11.02
CA GLY A 51 -7.75 -10.46 10.83
C GLY A 51 -7.46 -9.93 9.41
N HIS A 52 -8.46 -9.86 8.52
CA HIS A 52 -8.21 -9.35 7.17
C HIS A 52 -7.80 -7.87 7.19
N HIS A 53 -6.69 -7.56 6.52
CA HIS A 53 -6.18 -6.21 6.36
C HIS A 53 -6.86 -5.52 5.17
N LEU A 54 -7.79 -4.61 5.45
CA LEU A 54 -8.39 -3.79 4.41
C LEU A 54 -7.35 -2.76 3.93
N ARG A 55 -7.46 -2.36 2.65
CA ARG A 55 -6.55 -1.34 2.11
C ARG A 55 -6.73 -0.01 2.82
N ILE A 56 -5.62 0.67 3.06
CA ILE A 56 -5.60 2.05 3.54
C ILE A 56 -4.78 2.92 2.58
N SER A 57 -4.93 4.22 2.69
CA SER A 57 -4.20 5.19 1.88
C SER A 57 -2.75 5.31 2.30
N ALA A 58 -1.95 5.99 1.47
CA ALA A 58 -0.57 6.35 1.80
C ALA A 58 -0.50 7.13 3.12
N GLU A 59 -1.38 8.12 3.31
CA GLU A 59 -1.46 8.92 4.55
C GLU A 59 -1.79 8.05 5.76
N GLY A 60 -2.60 7.00 5.56
CA GLY A 60 -2.90 6.01 6.61
C GLY A 60 -1.63 5.32 7.10
N TYR A 61 -0.78 4.83 6.20
CA TYR A 61 0.51 4.23 6.57
C TYR A 61 1.47 5.24 7.20
N LEU A 62 1.55 6.47 6.65
CA LEU A 62 2.38 7.53 7.22
C LEU A 62 1.94 7.88 8.64
N SER A 63 0.63 7.94 8.90
CA SER A 63 0.11 8.22 10.25
C SER A 63 0.37 7.10 11.26
N ILE A 64 0.50 5.84 10.80
CA ILE A 64 0.84 4.69 11.65
C ILE A 64 2.34 4.72 11.99
N LEU A 65 3.19 4.95 10.99
CA LEU A 65 4.63 4.80 11.13
C LEU A 65 5.31 6.03 11.74
N LEU A 66 4.90 7.24 11.35
CA LEU A 66 5.56 8.45 11.81
C LEU A 66 5.06 8.89 13.20
N ASP A 67 5.95 9.53 13.92
CA ASP A 67 5.63 10.15 15.20
C ASP A 67 4.74 11.38 14.99
N PRO A 68 3.78 11.64 15.89
CA PRO A 68 2.90 12.79 15.78
C PRO A 68 3.69 14.11 15.64
N GLY A 69 3.31 14.91 14.63
CA GLY A 69 3.90 16.20 14.35
C GLY A 69 5.29 16.17 13.69
N SER A 70 5.80 15.00 13.31
CA SER A 70 7.11 14.88 12.62
C SER A 70 7.00 14.82 11.09
N PHE A 71 5.80 14.71 10.53
CA PHE A 71 5.56 14.59 9.09
C PHE A 71 5.95 15.87 8.33
N GLU A 72 6.83 15.74 7.36
CA GLU A 72 7.24 16.76 6.41
C GLU A 72 7.09 16.19 4.99
N GLU A 73 6.06 16.61 4.24
CA GLU A 73 5.83 16.11 2.88
C GLU A 73 6.91 16.58 1.93
N LEU A 74 7.35 15.70 1.04
CA LEU A 74 8.33 15.96 -0.01
C LEU A 74 7.67 15.89 -1.39
N ASP A 75 8.03 16.85 -2.26
CA ASP A 75 7.64 16.85 -3.68
C ASP A 75 6.11 16.71 -3.90
N GLY A 76 5.30 17.30 -3.04
CA GLY A 76 3.82 17.22 -3.12
C GLY A 76 3.22 17.92 -4.35
N ASP A 77 3.99 18.72 -5.04
CA ASP A 77 3.63 19.48 -6.25
C ASP A 77 3.90 18.73 -7.57
N LEU A 78 4.68 17.64 -7.53
CA LEU A 78 4.94 16.85 -8.74
C LEU A 78 3.67 16.17 -9.27
N ARG A 79 3.45 16.27 -10.56
CA ARG A 79 2.28 15.74 -11.26
C ARG A 79 2.68 14.90 -12.45
N ALA A 80 1.91 13.82 -12.70
CA ALA A 80 2.05 13.01 -13.91
C ALA A 80 1.71 13.83 -15.16
N SER A 81 2.37 13.49 -16.25
CA SER A 81 2.07 14.00 -17.59
C SER A 81 1.89 12.84 -18.57
N ASP A 82 1.33 13.13 -19.74
CA ASP A 82 1.14 12.14 -20.80
C ASP A 82 2.08 12.41 -21.98
N PRO A 83 3.37 12.02 -21.90
CA PRO A 83 4.33 12.28 -22.97
C PRO A 83 4.11 11.40 -24.21
N LEU A 84 3.29 10.34 -24.10
CA LEU A 84 3.04 9.39 -25.18
C LEU A 84 1.67 9.60 -25.83
N GLU A 85 0.87 10.56 -25.34
CA GLU A 85 -0.52 10.77 -25.78
C GLU A 85 -1.33 9.46 -25.78
N PHE A 86 -1.14 8.66 -24.70
CA PHE A 86 -1.67 7.32 -24.62
C PHE A 86 -3.20 7.31 -24.55
N ALA A 87 -3.81 6.51 -25.41
CA ALA A 87 -5.24 6.25 -25.40
C ALA A 87 -5.52 4.75 -25.62
N ASP A 88 -6.32 4.19 -24.75
CA ASP A 88 -6.99 2.90 -24.94
C ASP A 88 -8.51 3.15 -25.00
N VAL A 89 -9.30 2.59 -24.07
CA VAL A 89 -10.73 2.91 -23.90
C VAL A 89 -10.92 4.35 -23.41
N LYS A 90 -9.92 4.93 -22.72
CA LYS A 90 -9.91 6.31 -22.21
C LYS A 90 -8.50 6.89 -22.38
N HIS A 91 -8.42 8.18 -22.68
CA HIS A 91 -7.15 8.90 -22.66
C HIS A 91 -6.51 8.87 -21.27
N TYR A 92 -5.18 8.76 -21.22
CA TYR A 92 -4.44 8.72 -19.96
C TYR A 92 -4.62 10.02 -19.15
N THR A 93 -4.66 11.18 -19.82
CA THR A 93 -4.98 12.46 -19.20
C THR A 93 -6.31 12.46 -18.44
N ASN A 94 -7.34 11.78 -18.97
CA ASN A 94 -8.62 11.63 -18.27
C ASN A 94 -8.53 10.72 -17.05
N ARG A 95 -7.66 9.71 -17.09
CA ARG A 95 -7.40 8.83 -15.92
C ARG A 95 -6.69 9.60 -14.82
N ILE A 96 -5.67 10.42 -15.17
CA ILE A 96 -4.97 11.31 -14.24
C ILE A 96 -5.97 12.25 -13.59
N ALA A 97 -6.76 13.02 -14.38
CA ALA A 97 -7.73 13.95 -13.85
C ALA A 97 -8.76 13.29 -12.92
N THR A 98 -9.22 12.07 -13.26
CA THR A 98 -10.13 11.30 -12.40
C THR A 98 -9.46 10.90 -11.08
N ALA A 99 -8.20 10.47 -11.11
CA ALA A 99 -7.46 10.11 -9.90
C ALA A 99 -7.17 11.33 -9.03
N GLU A 100 -6.78 12.47 -9.61
CA GLU A 100 -6.54 13.74 -8.92
C GLU A 100 -7.81 14.33 -8.28
N SER A 101 -8.98 14.08 -8.84
CA SER A 101 -10.26 14.54 -8.26
C SER A 101 -10.53 13.95 -6.87
N SER A 102 -9.84 12.88 -6.48
CA SER A 102 -9.87 12.32 -5.12
C SER A 102 -8.95 13.07 -4.12
N GLY A 103 -8.30 14.16 -4.54
CA GLY A 103 -7.38 14.95 -3.72
C GLY A 103 -5.93 14.43 -3.70
N ARG A 104 -5.60 13.42 -4.49
CA ARG A 104 -4.24 12.85 -4.59
C ARG A 104 -3.49 13.41 -5.79
N SER A 105 -2.20 13.69 -5.59
CA SER A 105 -1.32 14.17 -6.66
C SER A 105 -0.69 13.04 -7.47
N GLU A 106 -0.46 11.88 -6.85
CA GLU A 106 0.18 10.72 -7.46
C GLU A 106 -0.03 9.44 -6.61
N ALA A 107 0.39 8.29 -7.12
CA ALA A 107 0.32 6.99 -6.45
C ALA A 107 1.35 6.78 -5.34
N VAL A 108 2.06 7.82 -4.91
CA VAL A 108 3.00 7.78 -3.80
C VAL A 108 3.04 9.12 -3.08
N VAL A 109 3.06 9.07 -1.76
CA VAL A 109 3.39 10.19 -0.88
C VAL A 109 4.78 9.94 -0.31
N THR A 110 5.65 10.94 -0.40
CA THR A 110 7.01 10.89 0.15
C THR A 110 7.15 11.92 1.26
N ALA A 111 7.86 11.56 2.31
CA ALA A 111 8.04 12.43 3.47
C ALA A 111 9.38 12.21 4.17
N ALA A 112 9.80 13.19 4.94
CA ALA A 112 10.72 13.03 6.05
C ALA A 112 9.93 13.02 7.36
N GLY A 113 10.46 12.38 8.39
CA GLY A 113 9.84 12.36 9.71
C GLY A 113 10.61 11.52 10.71
N ARG A 114 10.00 11.26 11.85
CA ARG A 114 10.57 10.38 12.86
C ARG A 114 9.68 9.16 13.07
N LEU A 115 10.32 8.01 13.22
CA LEU A 115 9.69 6.75 13.60
C LEU A 115 10.31 6.32 14.93
N ASP A 116 9.53 6.40 16.00
CA ASP A 116 9.97 6.11 17.36
C ASP A 116 11.28 6.88 17.72
N GLY A 117 11.30 8.17 17.39
CA GLY A 117 12.43 9.09 17.61
C GLY A 117 13.56 9.00 16.56
N ILE A 118 13.60 7.95 15.73
CA ILE A 118 14.62 7.78 14.67
C ILE A 118 14.22 8.63 13.46
N GLU A 119 15.10 9.50 12.98
CA GLU A 119 14.90 10.26 11.74
C GLU A 119 14.94 9.31 10.55
N ILE A 120 13.92 9.38 9.67
CA ILE A 120 13.82 8.57 8.47
C ILE A 120 13.34 9.38 7.27
N ALA A 121 13.68 8.94 6.07
CA ALA A 121 12.92 9.27 4.87
C ALA A 121 11.98 8.10 4.55
N ILE A 122 10.76 8.42 4.09
CA ILE A 122 9.73 7.41 3.84
C ILE A 122 8.97 7.69 2.55
N ALA A 123 8.60 6.62 1.85
CA ALA A 123 7.67 6.64 0.73
C ALA A 123 6.51 5.68 1.01
N ALA A 124 5.26 6.11 0.85
CA ALA A 124 4.09 5.25 0.96
C ALA A 124 3.27 5.31 -0.32
N MET A 125 3.04 4.14 -0.95
CA MET A 125 2.25 4.04 -2.17
C MET A 125 0.75 3.98 -1.88
N ASP A 126 -0.06 4.50 -2.81
CA ASP A 126 -1.51 4.52 -2.73
C ASP A 126 -2.15 3.82 -3.93
N PHE A 127 -2.83 2.70 -3.66
CA PHE A 127 -3.48 1.91 -4.70
C PHE A 127 -4.66 2.63 -5.36
N SER A 128 -5.24 3.62 -4.69
CA SER A 128 -6.41 4.35 -5.21
C SER A 128 -6.07 5.24 -6.41
N PHE A 129 -4.80 5.68 -6.54
CA PHE A 129 -4.34 6.42 -7.71
C PHE A 129 -3.85 5.44 -8.79
N ILE A 130 -4.65 5.23 -9.81
CA ILE A 130 -4.38 4.36 -10.98
C ILE A 130 -3.77 2.99 -10.58
N GLY A 131 -4.39 2.32 -9.57
CA GLY A 131 -3.94 1.03 -9.08
C GLY A 131 -2.57 1.03 -8.40
N GLY A 132 -2.13 2.16 -7.84
CA GLY A 132 -0.81 2.29 -7.24
C GLY A 132 0.35 2.13 -8.24
N SER A 133 0.08 2.26 -9.53
CA SER A 133 1.06 1.96 -10.58
C SER A 133 2.21 2.96 -10.60
N MET A 134 3.43 2.43 -10.76
CA MET A 134 4.65 3.22 -10.81
C MET A 134 4.82 3.86 -12.19
N GLY A 135 4.54 5.17 -12.28
CA GLY A 135 4.89 6.04 -13.39
C GLY A 135 6.18 6.82 -13.14
N SER A 136 6.52 7.71 -14.06
CA SER A 136 7.72 8.55 -14.04
C SER A 136 7.82 9.40 -12.76
N VAL A 137 6.70 9.97 -12.31
CA VAL A 137 6.64 10.78 -11.09
C VAL A 137 6.80 9.93 -9.84
N VAL A 138 6.19 8.74 -9.78
CA VAL A 138 6.37 7.82 -8.64
C VAL A 138 7.84 7.46 -8.48
N GLY A 139 8.51 7.05 -9.57
CA GLY A 139 9.94 6.72 -9.52
C GLY A 139 10.82 7.92 -9.17
N GLU A 140 10.46 9.13 -9.64
CA GLU A 140 11.18 10.37 -9.26
C GLU A 140 11.03 10.68 -7.77
N LYS A 141 9.81 10.65 -7.21
CA LYS A 141 9.55 10.91 -5.80
C LYS A 141 10.29 9.93 -4.90
N ILE A 142 10.22 8.61 -5.19
CA ILE A 142 10.98 7.58 -4.46
C ILE A 142 12.49 7.87 -4.54
N THR A 143 13.01 8.20 -5.72
CA THR A 143 14.43 8.53 -5.91
C THR A 143 14.85 9.74 -5.08
N ARG A 144 14.04 10.80 -5.03
CA ARG A 144 14.32 11.99 -4.24
C ARG A 144 14.27 11.72 -2.74
N ALA A 145 13.28 10.98 -2.27
CA ALA A 145 13.19 10.58 -0.87
C ALA A 145 14.41 9.74 -0.44
N CYS A 146 14.84 8.80 -1.27
CA CYS A 146 16.06 8.01 -1.02
C CYS A 146 17.34 8.89 -1.03
N ARG A 147 17.43 9.86 -1.94
CA ARG A 147 18.54 10.85 -1.93
C ARG A 147 18.55 11.70 -0.66
N LEU A 148 17.38 12.09 -0.16
CA LEU A 148 17.29 12.78 1.11
C LEU A 148 17.79 11.92 2.27
N ALA A 149 17.44 10.61 2.28
CA ALA A 149 17.99 9.66 3.25
C ALA A 149 19.53 9.64 3.21
N LEU A 150 20.13 9.57 2.02
CA LEU A 150 21.57 9.65 1.82
C LEU A 150 22.15 10.96 2.38
N GLN A 151 21.55 12.12 2.06
CA GLN A 151 22.02 13.44 2.51
C GLN A 151 21.95 13.61 4.03
N ARG A 152 20.94 13.04 4.68
CA ARG A 152 20.74 13.11 6.12
C ARG A 152 21.41 11.95 6.89
N SER A 153 22.05 11.01 6.19
CA SER A 153 22.57 9.76 6.76
C SER A 153 21.49 9.04 7.58
N ALA A 154 20.28 8.98 7.05
CA ALA A 154 19.09 8.42 7.70
C ALA A 154 18.62 7.14 6.99
N PRO A 155 17.93 6.23 7.69
CA PRO A 155 17.26 5.09 7.07
C PRO A 155 16.20 5.52 6.06
N PHE A 156 15.95 4.63 5.08
CA PHE A 156 14.84 4.75 4.15
C PHE A 156 13.81 3.65 4.39
N VAL A 157 12.54 4.03 4.42
CA VAL A 157 11.41 3.08 4.54
C VAL A 157 10.49 3.25 3.34
N ILE A 158 10.07 2.15 2.73
CA ILE A 158 9.04 2.20 1.70
C ILE A 158 7.87 1.29 2.05
N VAL A 159 6.64 1.79 1.88
CA VAL A 159 5.42 0.99 1.94
C VAL A 159 4.88 0.84 0.53
N SER A 160 4.93 -0.37 0.00
CA SER A 160 4.54 -0.69 -1.36
C SER A 160 3.10 -1.20 -1.42
N GLN A 161 2.29 -0.58 -2.29
CA GLN A 161 0.92 -0.99 -2.58
C GLN A 161 0.63 -0.71 -4.06
N SER A 162 0.80 -1.72 -4.94
CA SER A 162 0.86 -1.45 -6.38
C SER A 162 0.48 -2.65 -7.24
N GLY A 163 -0.19 -2.35 -8.36
CA GLY A 163 -0.38 -3.28 -9.47
C GLY A 163 0.82 -3.40 -10.43
N GLY A 164 1.91 -2.62 -10.23
CA GLY A 164 3.13 -2.70 -11.03
C GLY A 164 3.48 -1.43 -11.80
N ALA A 165 4.21 -1.56 -12.91
CA ALA A 165 4.57 -0.43 -13.75
C ALA A 165 3.35 0.16 -14.47
N ARG A 166 3.32 1.49 -14.62
CA ARG A 166 2.21 2.23 -15.26
C ARG A 166 2.23 2.03 -16.77
N MET A 167 1.33 1.20 -17.27
CA MET A 167 1.26 0.82 -18.69
C MET A 167 1.12 2.04 -19.61
N GLN A 168 0.38 3.07 -19.22
CA GLN A 168 0.13 4.28 -19.98
C GLN A 168 1.39 5.11 -20.26
N GLU A 169 2.40 4.96 -19.43
CA GLU A 169 3.69 5.63 -19.61
C GLU A 169 4.74 4.77 -20.34
N GLY A 170 4.39 3.54 -20.74
CA GLY A 170 5.25 2.67 -21.55
C GLY A 170 6.67 2.53 -21.00
N ILE A 171 7.67 2.81 -21.83
CA ILE A 171 9.10 2.69 -21.46
C ILE A 171 9.49 3.62 -20.30
N TYR A 172 8.85 4.78 -20.13
CA TYR A 172 9.16 5.69 -19.05
C TYR A 172 8.87 5.05 -17.69
N SER A 173 7.78 4.28 -17.56
CA SER A 173 7.48 3.55 -16.33
C SER A 173 8.47 2.40 -16.09
N LEU A 174 8.89 1.68 -17.13
CA LEU A 174 9.88 0.60 -16.99
C LEU A 174 11.24 1.13 -16.56
N MET A 175 11.66 2.29 -17.07
CA MET A 175 12.93 2.91 -16.67
C MET A 175 12.94 3.39 -15.21
N GLN A 176 11.77 3.54 -14.57
CA GLN A 176 11.73 3.83 -13.13
C GLN A 176 12.24 2.66 -12.30
N MET A 177 12.07 1.43 -12.75
CA MET A 177 12.64 0.25 -12.08
C MET A 177 14.17 0.38 -11.95
N ALA A 178 14.85 0.69 -13.05
CA ALA A 178 16.30 0.91 -13.05
C ALA A 178 16.71 2.12 -12.21
N LYS A 179 15.94 3.21 -12.28
CA LYS A 179 16.21 4.45 -11.56
C LYS A 179 16.11 4.27 -10.03
N THR A 180 15.05 3.63 -9.56
CA THR A 180 14.86 3.38 -8.13
C THR A 180 15.88 2.37 -7.60
N SER A 181 16.14 1.27 -8.33
CA SER A 181 17.17 0.29 -7.95
C SER A 181 18.58 0.91 -7.87
N THR A 182 18.90 1.83 -8.80
CA THR A 182 20.21 2.52 -8.79
C THR A 182 20.40 3.38 -7.55
N VAL A 183 19.39 4.12 -7.11
CA VAL A 183 19.51 4.97 -5.91
C VAL A 183 19.54 4.14 -4.63
N LEU A 184 18.82 3.02 -4.59
CA LEU A 184 18.88 2.05 -3.48
C LEU A 184 20.26 1.38 -3.38
N GLY A 185 20.90 1.07 -4.52
CA GLY A 185 22.28 0.61 -4.53
C GLY A 185 23.26 1.61 -3.86
N ARG A 186 23.06 2.91 -4.05
CA ARG A 186 23.86 3.93 -3.36
C ARG A 186 23.57 3.99 -1.86
N LEU A 187 22.33 3.73 -1.44
CA LEU A 187 21.97 3.65 -0.04
C LEU A 187 22.69 2.47 0.62
N HIS A 188 22.72 1.33 -0.05
CA HIS A 188 23.47 0.14 0.38
C HIS A 188 24.99 0.42 0.47
N GLU A 189 25.58 1.06 -0.56
CA GLU A 189 27.01 1.48 -0.53
C GLU A 189 27.34 2.42 0.65
N ALA A 190 26.37 3.27 1.03
CA ALA A 190 26.47 4.12 2.20
C ALA A 190 26.17 3.38 3.52
N SER A 191 25.85 2.09 3.42
CA SER A 191 25.43 1.21 4.51
C SER A 191 24.24 1.76 5.31
N LEU A 192 23.34 2.54 4.72
CA LEU A 192 22.13 3.07 5.35
C LEU A 192 20.99 2.06 5.29
N PRO A 193 20.28 1.81 6.40
CA PRO A 193 19.20 0.83 6.42
C PRO A 193 18.09 1.14 5.44
N PHE A 194 17.64 0.11 4.72
CA PHE A 194 16.47 0.16 3.85
C PHE A 194 15.45 -0.90 4.25
N ILE A 195 14.29 -0.47 4.75
CA ILE A 195 13.18 -1.35 5.11
C ILE A 195 12.08 -1.28 4.06
N SER A 196 11.71 -2.42 3.50
CA SER A 196 10.59 -2.53 2.57
C SER A 196 9.38 -3.19 3.25
N VAL A 197 8.22 -2.55 3.17
CA VAL A 197 6.93 -3.05 3.66
C VAL A 197 6.04 -3.34 2.47
N LEU A 198 5.69 -4.61 2.27
CA LEU A 198 4.89 -5.09 1.15
C LEU A 198 3.44 -5.29 1.61
N THR A 199 2.52 -4.59 0.95
CA THR A 199 1.10 -4.65 1.30
C THR A 199 0.26 -5.20 0.14
N ASN A 200 -1.04 -5.35 0.33
CA ASN A 200 -1.92 -6.01 -0.63
C ASN A 200 -2.55 -5.03 -1.65
N PRO A 201 -2.20 -5.13 -2.96
CA PRO A 201 -1.19 -5.98 -3.58
C PRO A 201 0.15 -5.27 -3.75
N THR A 202 1.24 -6.03 -3.90
CA THR A 202 2.54 -5.54 -4.40
C THR A 202 2.97 -6.45 -5.54
N THR A 203 2.84 -5.98 -6.80
CA THR A 203 3.00 -6.83 -7.98
C THR A 203 3.77 -6.14 -9.12
N GLY A 204 4.11 -6.91 -10.12
CA GLY A 204 4.69 -6.46 -11.38
C GLY A 204 6.05 -5.78 -11.24
N GLY A 205 6.24 -4.69 -11.99
CA GLY A 205 7.49 -3.94 -11.99
C GLY A 205 7.86 -3.32 -10.63
N VAL A 206 6.89 -3.11 -9.74
CA VAL A 206 7.14 -2.63 -8.37
C VAL A 206 7.80 -3.72 -7.54
N THR A 207 7.28 -4.95 -7.57
CA THR A 207 7.92 -6.10 -6.93
C THR A 207 9.29 -6.39 -7.53
N ALA A 208 9.41 -6.34 -8.86
CA ALA A 208 10.67 -6.60 -9.56
C ALA A 208 11.72 -5.48 -9.45
N SER A 209 11.48 -4.47 -8.60
CA SER A 209 12.40 -3.37 -8.36
C SER A 209 12.48 -3.02 -6.87
N HIS A 210 12.17 -1.81 -6.49
CA HIS A 210 12.41 -1.28 -5.14
C HIS A 210 11.77 -2.09 -4.00
N SER A 211 10.63 -2.77 -4.24
CA SER A 211 9.90 -3.42 -3.15
C SER A 211 10.57 -4.70 -2.62
N MET A 212 11.42 -5.36 -3.41
CA MET A 212 12.13 -6.59 -3.00
C MET A 212 13.62 -6.38 -2.80
N LEU A 213 14.06 -5.12 -2.68
CA LEU A 213 15.46 -4.74 -2.48
C LEU A 213 15.75 -4.24 -1.06
N GLY A 214 14.81 -4.41 -0.12
CA GLY A 214 15.02 -4.06 1.29
C GLY A 214 16.12 -4.91 1.92
N ASP A 215 16.87 -4.33 2.84
CA ASP A 215 17.75 -5.10 3.75
C ASP A 215 16.88 -6.00 4.63
N VAL A 216 15.65 -5.57 4.91
CA VAL A 216 14.58 -6.37 5.51
C VAL A 216 13.28 -6.11 4.76
N ASN A 217 12.66 -7.19 4.28
CA ASN A 217 11.38 -7.19 3.57
C ASN A 217 10.27 -7.67 4.51
N LEU A 218 9.41 -6.76 4.94
CA LEU A 218 8.25 -7.05 5.78
C LEU A 218 7.01 -7.19 4.90
N ALA A 219 6.09 -8.07 5.24
CA ALA A 219 4.82 -8.19 4.52
C ALA A 219 3.63 -8.13 5.48
N GLU A 220 2.52 -7.52 5.07
CA GLU A 220 1.26 -7.65 5.80
C GLU A 220 0.67 -9.05 5.59
N PRO A 221 -0.09 -9.59 6.57
CA PRO A 221 -0.75 -10.89 6.45
C PRO A 221 -1.63 -10.99 5.21
N ASN A 222 -1.53 -12.13 4.53
CA ASN A 222 -2.29 -12.47 3.32
C ASN A 222 -2.14 -11.48 2.16
N ALA A 223 -1.09 -10.65 2.14
CA ALA A 223 -0.80 -9.75 1.03
C ALA A 223 -0.42 -10.53 -0.23
N LEU A 224 -0.96 -10.11 -1.38
CA LEU A 224 -0.56 -10.64 -2.68
C LEU A 224 0.76 -9.99 -3.11
N ILE A 225 1.81 -10.79 -3.19
CA ILE A 225 3.17 -10.36 -3.53
C ILE A 225 3.69 -11.24 -4.65
N GLY A 226 3.98 -10.67 -5.80
CA GLY A 226 4.48 -11.43 -6.94
C GLY A 226 4.70 -10.57 -8.19
N PHE A 227 5.37 -11.12 -9.19
CA PHE A 227 5.56 -10.40 -10.45
C PHE A 227 4.29 -10.44 -11.31
N THR A 228 3.92 -11.61 -11.78
CA THR A 228 2.71 -11.82 -12.58
C THR A 228 1.59 -12.33 -11.67
N GLY A 229 0.37 -11.80 -11.85
CA GLY A 229 -0.77 -12.24 -11.05
C GLY A 229 -1.05 -13.74 -11.22
N PRO A 230 -1.52 -14.44 -10.16
CA PRO A 230 -1.72 -15.90 -10.16
C PRO A 230 -2.60 -16.37 -11.32
N ARG A 231 -3.69 -15.67 -11.61
CA ARG A 231 -4.59 -16.02 -12.71
C ARG A 231 -3.89 -16.07 -14.07
N VAL A 232 -3.00 -15.12 -14.37
CA VAL A 232 -2.26 -15.09 -15.63
C VAL A 232 -1.27 -16.27 -15.72
N ILE A 233 -0.67 -16.64 -14.58
CA ILE A 233 0.21 -17.80 -14.50
C ILE A 233 -0.58 -19.07 -14.79
N GLU A 234 -1.70 -19.32 -14.11
CA GLU A 234 -2.58 -20.48 -14.31
C GLU A 234 -3.03 -20.60 -15.77
N GLU A 235 -3.47 -19.49 -16.37
CA GLU A 235 -3.89 -19.47 -17.79
C GLU A 235 -2.73 -19.78 -18.73
N THR A 236 -1.49 -19.42 -18.38
CA THR A 236 -0.31 -19.64 -19.21
C THR A 236 0.22 -21.07 -19.11
N ILE A 237 0.37 -21.58 -17.89
CA ILE A 237 0.93 -22.93 -17.67
C ILE A 237 -0.15 -24.02 -17.70
N LYS A 238 -1.43 -23.61 -17.65
CA LYS A 238 -2.60 -24.51 -17.64
C LYS A 238 -2.56 -25.54 -16.50
N GLN A 239 -2.10 -25.11 -15.35
CA GLN A 239 -2.04 -25.91 -14.11
C GLN A 239 -2.61 -25.08 -12.95
N GLU A 240 -3.21 -25.76 -11.98
CA GLU A 240 -3.62 -25.16 -10.72
C GLU A 240 -2.38 -24.78 -9.90
N LEU A 241 -2.42 -23.61 -9.29
CA LEU A 241 -1.34 -23.14 -8.43
C LEU A 241 -1.50 -23.72 -7.02
N PRO A 242 -0.41 -23.89 -6.26
CA PRO A 242 -0.47 -24.29 -4.87
C PRO A 242 -1.36 -23.36 -4.03
N GLU A 243 -1.99 -23.90 -3.00
CA GLU A 243 -2.77 -23.10 -2.05
C GLU A 243 -1.90 -21.99 -1.44
N GLY A 244 -2.45 -20.79 -1.35
CA GLY A 244 -1.73 -19.62 -0.84
C GLY A 244 -0.64 -19.07 -1.75
N PHE A 245 -0.52 -19.55 -2.98
CA PHE A 245 0.51 -19.08 -3.93
C PHE A 245 0.55 -17.56 -4.03
N GLN A 246 1.76 -16.99 -3.94
CA GLN A 246 2.03 -15.54 -3.91
C GLN A 246 1.42 -14.78 -2.71
N ARG A 247 0.91 -15.45 -1.67
CA ARG A 247 0.57 -14.79 -0.42
C ARG A 247 1.81 -14.57 0.44
N SER A 248 1.75 -13.58 1.32
CA SER A 248 2.87 -13.22 2.19
C SER A 248 3.41 -14.39 3.00
N GLU A 249 2.54 -15.29 3.49
CA GLU A 249 2.91 -16.50 4.22
C GLU A 249 3.67 -17.48 3.33
N PHE A 250 3.19 -17.68 2.09
CA PHE A 250 3.87 -18.48 1.08
C PHE A 250 5.24 -17.88 0.72
N GLN A 251 5.33 -16.56 0.59
CA GLN A 251 6.58 -15.86 0.31
C GLN A 251 7.58 -15.98 1.48
N LEU A 252 7.09 -15.96 2.71
CA LEU A 252 7.91 -16.20 3.91
C LEU A 252 8.49 -17.62 3.93
N GLU A 253 7.67 -18.64 3.67
CA GLU A 253 8.11 -20.03 3.61
C GLU A 253 9.17 -20.29 2.52
N HIS A 254 9.14 -19.50 1.45
CA HIS A 254 10.08 -19.59 0.33
C HIS A 254 11.25 -18.59 0.43
N GLY A 255 11.40 -17.89 1.54
CA GLY A 255 12.53 -17.00 1.79
C GLY A 255 12.52 -15.71 0.95
N MET A 256 11.36 -15.31 0.42
CA MET A 256 11.21 -14.07 -0.37
C MET A 256 10.89 -12.85 0.49
N VAL A 257 10.36 -13.06 1.69
CA VAL A 257 10.16 -12.01 2.70
C VAL A 257 10.72 -12.51 4.03
N ASP A 258 11.13 -11.58 4.89
CA ASP A 258 11.78 -11.90 6.15
C ASP A 258 10.80 -12.08 7.30
N LEU A 259 9.71 -11.31 7.31
CA LEU A 259 8.67 -11.37 8.34
C LEU A 259 7.28 -11.06 7.75
N VAL A 260 6.27 -11.72 8.28
CA VAL A 260 4.87 -11.33 8.11
C VAL A 260 4.41 -10.63 9.38
N VAL A 261 3.99 -9.36 9.28
CA VAL A 261 3.74 -8.47 10.41
C VAL A 261 2.35 -7.88 10.33
N ASP A 262 1.56 -8.03 11.40
CA ASP A 262 0.27 -7.34 11.50
C ASP A 262 0.48 -5.82 11.52
N ARG A 263 -0.40 -5.09 10.83
CA ARG A 263 -0.32 -3.62 10.73
C ARG A 263 -0.30 -2.94 12.09
N ARG A 264 -0.93 -3.54 13.10
CA ARG A 264 -0.97 -3.03 14.46
C ARG A 264 0.40 -3.03 15.14
N ASP A 265 1.28 -3.95 14.72
CA ASP A 265 2.62 -4.13 15.28
C ASP A 265 3.71 -3.54 14.35
N LEU A 266 3.31 -3.01 13.18
CA LEU A 266 4.23 -2.61 12.12
C LEU A 266 5.21 -1.52 12.59
N LYS A 267 4.74 -0.48 13.28
CA LYS A 267 5.58 0.61 13.78
C LYS A 267 6.66 0.10 14.74
N GLU A 268 6.24 -0.70 15.71
CA GLU A 268 7.16 -1.27 16.72
C GLU A 268 8.20 -2.18 16.07
N THR A 269 7.75 -3.05 15.15
CA THR A 269 8.65 -3.97 14.43
C THR A 269 9.70 -3.21 13.63
N VAL A 270 9.30 -2.20 12.84
CA VAL A 270 10.23 -1.38 12.06
C VAL A 270 11.20 -0.64 12.99
N ALA A 271 10.71 -0.06 14.10
CA ALA A 271 11.55 0.63 15.07
C ALA A 271 12.63 -0.29 15.68
N VAL A 272 12.25 -1.51 16.06
CA VAL A 272 13.19 -2.51 16.61
C VAL A 272 14.27 -2.86 15.59
N ILE A 273 13.88 -3.14 14.34
CA ILE A 273 14.81 -3.47 13.26
C ILE A 273 15.80 -2.33 13.03
N LEU A 274 15.29 -1.10 12.90
CA LEU A 274 16.14 0.08 12.68
C LEU A 274 17.12 0.32 13.83
N ARG A 275 16.67 0.16 15.10
CA ARG A 275 17.60 0.29 16.26
C ARG A 275 18.73 -0.73 16.19
N HIS A 276 18.44 -1.99 15.83
CA HIS A 276 19.47 -3.01 15.70
C HIS A 276 20.44 -2.71 14.55
N GLN A 277 19.94 -2.32 13.39
CA GLN A 277 20.79 -1.98 12.26
C GLN A 277 21.65 -0.74 12.53
N LEU A 278 21.13 0.27 13.22
CA LEU A 278 21.87 1.50 13.55
C LEU A 278 22.86 1.30 14.72
N ALA A 279 22.60 0.36 15.65
CA ALA A 279 23.50 0.10 16.78
C ALA A 279 24.86 -0.47 16.33
N GLY A 280 24.93 -1.20 15.23
CA GLY A 280 26.17 -1.68 14.64
C GLY A 280 27.06 -0.61 13.99
N TRP A 281 26.63 0.65 13.99
CA TRP A 281 27.34 1.78 13.36
C TRP A 281 28.11 2.64 14.38
N THR A 282 27.96 2.36 15.66
CA THR A 282 28.58 3.15 16.74
C THR A 282 29.90 2.54 17.25
N GLU A 283 30.40 1.49 16.62
CA GLU A 283 31.72 0.91 16.83
C GLU A 283 32.65 1.24 15.63
#